data_4332f3f36f548135fa1ac32e2321f688
#
_entry.id   4332f3f36f548135fa1ac32e2321f688
#
_cell.length_a   1.000
_cell.length_b   1.000
_cell.length_c   1.000
_cell.angle_alpha   90.00
_cell.angle_beta   90.00
_cell.angle_gamma   90.00
#
_symmetry.space_group_name_H-M   'P 1'
#
loop_
_entity.id
_entity.type
_entity.pdbx_description
1 polymer ?
#
loop_
_entity_poly.entity_id
_entity_poly.type
_entity_poly.pdbx_seq_one_letter_code
_entity_poly.pdbx_strand_id
1 'polypeptide(L)'
;MPEATTTLPLRDIITPVEQGWWPPAPGWWIAAAVLIFLIFLAARALVKYFTYEYAALRKAALHELNELQARTELSDRQFAEQLSALLKRVAIVRYAQQQPAKLSGKAWLTFLDQTSLSLSFSQMGGEALLEAQYQAKVSIQRSALLAAANAWVRAI
;
A
#
# COMPACT_ATOMS: atom_id res chain seq x y z
N MET A 1 -42.73 -70.90 -56.23
CA MET A 1 -42.79 -70.47 -54.85
C MET A 1 -41.99 -69.15 -54.73
N PRO A 2 -42.61 -67.99 -54.51
CA PRO A 2 -41.89 -66.73 -54.34
C PRO A 2 -41.37 -66.59 -52.89
N GLU A 3 -40.09 -66.39 -52.75
CA GLU A 3 -39.44 -66.09 -51.47
C GLU A 3 -39.90 -64.74 -50.97
N ALA A 4 -40.50 -64.72 -49.79
CA ALA A 4 -40.88 -63.52 -49.08
C ALA A 4 -39.61 -62.91 -48.42
N THR A 5 -39.06 -61.92 -49.07
CA THR A 5 -38.02 -61.09 -48.47
C THR A 5 -38.63 -60.23 -47.36
N THR A 6 -38.51 -60.73 -46.17
CA THR A 6 -38.86 -59.93 -44.94
C THR A 6 -37.85 -58.80 -44.77
N THR A 7 -38.16 -57.62 -45.28
CA THR A 7 -37.41 -56.42 -44.99
C THR A 7 -37.69 -56.01 -43.55
N LEU A 8 -36.74 -56.26 -42.66
CA LEU A 8 -36.77 -55.74 -41.30
C LEU A 8 -36.69 -54.21 -41.37
N PRO A 9 -37.60 -53.45 -40.72
CA PRO A 9 -37.54 -52.02 -40.68
C PRO A 9 -36.34 -51.65 -39.79
N LEU A 10 -35.21 -51.33 -40.42
CA LEU A 10 -34.05 -50.73 -39.71
C LEU A 10 -34.50 -49.39 -39.20
N ARG A 11 -34.66 -49.34 -37.89
CA ARG A 11 -34.90 -48.08 -37.17
C ARG A 11 -33.63 -47.23 -37.23
N ASP A 12 -33.71 -46.07 -37.88
CA ASP A 12 -32.63 -45.14 -38.06
C ASP A 12 -32.10 -44.70 -36.67
N ILE A 13 -30.79 -44.79 -36.49
CA ILE A 13 -30.13 -44.38 -35.25
C ILE A 13 -30.07 -42.86 -35.27
N ILE A 14 -30.93 -42.22 -34.46
CA ILE A 14 -30.86 -40.78 -34.25
C ILE A 14 -29.56 -40.54 -33.52
N THR A 15 -28.53 -40.09 -34.23
CA THR A 15 -27.29 -39.60 -33.62
C THR A 15 -27.64 -38.40 -32.77
N PRO A 16 -27.25 -38.36 -31.47
CA PRO A 16 -27.46 -37.20 -30.63
C PRO A 16 -26.78 -36.00 -31.29
N VAL A 17 -27.52 -34.91 -31.46
CA VAL A 17 -26.92 -33.63 -31.91
C VAL A 17 -25.81 -33.28 -30.96
N GLU A 18 -24.55 -33.18 -31.46
CA GLU A 18 -23.44 -32.74 -30.67
C GLU A 18 -23.78 -31.36 -30.06
N GLN A 19 -23.95 -31.33 -28.73
CA GLN A 19 -24.21 -30.09 -28.03
C GLN A 19 -22.96 -29.22 -28.14
N GLY A 20 -23.01 -28.22 -29.02
CA GLY A 20 -21.97 -27.20 -29.10
C GLY A 20 -21.78 -26.53 -27.75
N TRP A 21 -20.55 -26.15 -27.44
CA TRP A 21 -20.20 -25.42 -26.20
C TRP A 21 -20.90 -24.04 -26.09
N TRP A 22 -21.50 -23.56 -27.17
CA TRP A 22 -22.19 -22.27 -27.25
C TRP A 22 -23.68 -22.47 -27.67
N PRO A 23 -24.64 -21.81 -26.97
CA PRO A 23 -24.51 -20.91 -25.80
C PRO A 23 -24.24 -21.67 -24.50
N PRO A 24 -23.44 -21.10 -23.57
CA PRO A 24 -23.15 -21.75 -22.30
C PRO A 24 -24.45 -21.94 -21.50
N ALA A 25 -24.55 -23.06 -20.80
CA ALA A 25 -25.70 -23.34 -19.94
C ALA A 25 -25.94 -22.20 -18.93
N PRO A 26 -27.18 -21.87 -18.58
CA PRO A 26 -27.51 -20.74 -17.67
C PRO A 26 -26.73 -20.77 -16.35
N GLY A 27 -26.33 -21.94 -15.87
CA GLY A 27 -25.54 -22.13 -14.68
C GLY A 27 -24.14 -21.48 -14.74
N TRP A 28 -23.54 -21.37 -15.92
CA TRP A 28 -22.24 -20.72 -16.10
C TRP A 28 -22.28 -19.22 -15.81
N TRP A 29 -23.40 -18.58 -16.16
CA TRP A 29 -23.59 -17.15 -15.84
C TRP A 29 -23.71 -16.90 -14.34
N ILE A 30 -24.39 -17.80 -13.63
CA ILE A 30 -24.51 -17.75 -12.18
C ILE A 30 -23.13 -17.99 -11.55
N ALA A 31 -22.39 -19.00 -12.02
CA ALA A 31 -21.05 -19.28 -11.54
C ALA A 31 -20.09 -18.11 -11.78
N ALA A 32 -20.14 -17.48 -12.96
CA ALA A 32 -19.35 -16.29 -13.28
C ALA A 32 -19.71 -15.10 -12.38
N ALA A 33 -21.01 -14.85 -12.14
CA ALA A 33 -21.46 -13.79 -11.25
C ALA A 33 -20.98 -14.01 -9.80
N VAL A 34 -21.07 -15.23 -9.29
CA VAL A 34 -20.56 -15.59 -7.96
C VAL A 34 -19.04 -15.40 -7.88
N LEU A 35 -18.30 -15.84 -8.90
CA LEU A 35 -16.86 -15.68 -8.94
C LEU A 35 -16.44 -14.21 -8.93
N ILE A 36 -17.08 -13.38 -9.76
CA ILE A 36 -16.83 -11.93 -9.80
C ILE A 36 -17.13 -11.30 -8.44
N PHE A 37 -18.23 -11.68 -7.80
CA PHE A 37 -18.60 -11.19 -6.48
C PHE A 37 -17.57 -11.59 -5.40
N LEU A 38 -17.08 -12.84 -5.43
CA LEU A 38 -16.03 -13.28 -4.51
C LEU A 38 -14.71 -12.52 -4.73
N ILE A 39 -14.31 -12.29 -5.99
CA ILE A 39 -13.14 -11.49 -6.32
C ILE A 39 -13.31 -10.05 -5.81
N PHE A 40 -14.48 -9.46 -5.99
CA PHE A 40 -14.78 -8.11 -5.47
C PHE A 40 -14.69 -8.07 -3.94
N LEU A 41 -15.25 -9.04 -3.23
CA LEU A 41 -15.16 -9.14 -1.77
C LEU A 41 -13.71 -9.30 -1.31
N ALA A 42 -12.94 -10.17 -1.99
CA ALA A 42 -11.52 -10.37 -1.68
C ALA A 42 -10.70 -9.10 -1.90
N ALA A 43 -10.90 -8.40 -3.02
CA ALA A 43 -10.25 -7.13 -3.31
C ALA A 43 -10.60 -6.06 -2.26
N ARG A 44 -11.88 -5.95 -1.90
CA ARG A 44 -12.33 -5.03 -0.84
C ARG A 44 -11.72 -5.36 0.53
N ALA A 45 -11.63 -6.64 0.89
CA ALA A 45 -11.02 -7.09 2.14
C ALA A 45 -9.52 -6.76 2.15
N LEU A 46 -8.83 -6.98 1.03
CA LEU A 46 -7.40 -6.69 0.88
C LEU A 46 -7.12 -5.19 1.00
N VAL A 47 -7.90 -4.34 0.32
CA VAL A 47 -7.79 -2.87 0.44
C VAL A 47 -8.02 -2.45 1.90
N LYS A 48 -9.05 -2.99 2.57
CA LYS A 48 -9.35 -2.67 3.96
C LYS A 48 -8.21 -3.10 4.90
N TYR A 49 -7.62 -4.26 4.66
CA TYR A 49 -6.49 -4.76 5.45
C TYR A 49 -5.29 -3.81 5.36
N PHE A 50 -4.87 -3.44 4.17
CA PHE A 50 -3.77 -2.51 3.97
C PHE A 50 -4.05 -1.11 4.55
N THR A 51 -5.25 -0.58 4.34
CA THR A 51 -5.61 0.75 4.89
C THR A 51 -5.65 0.76 6.42
N TYR A 52 -6.02 -0.35 7.05
CA TYR A 52 -6.03 -0.45 8.50
C TYR A 52 -4.61 -0.44 9.09
N GLU A 53 -3.68 -1.18 8.50
CA GLU A 53 -2.28 -1.19 8.94
C GLU A 53 -1.62 0.17 8.82
N TYR A 54 -1.83 0.88 7.71
CA TYR A 54 -1.32 2.24 7.54
C TYR A 54 -1.98 3.26 8.49
N ALA A 55 -3.26 3.10 8.80
CA ALA A 55 -3.93 3.95 9.78
C ALA A 55 -3.37 3.76 11.19
N ALA A 56 -3.06 2.53 11.57
CA ALA A 56 -2.42 2.22 12.85
C ALA A 56 -1.00 2.81 12.93
N LEU A 57 -0.20 2.61 11.88
CA LEU A 57 1.14 3.20 11.76
C LEU A 57 1.11 4.72 11.88
N ARG A 58 0.21 5.37 11.14
CA ARG A 58 0.02 6.83 11.16
C ARG A 58 -0.37 7.32 12.56
N LYS A 59 -1.30 6.65 13.22
CA LYS A 59 -1.73 7.00 14.58
C LYS A 59 -0.59 6.90 15.58
N ALA A 60 0.19 5.82 15.52
CA ALA A 60 1.35 5.62 16.37
C ALA A 60 2.44 6.67 16.12
N ALA A 61 2.74 6.97 14.84
CA ALA A 61 3.73 7.98 14.48
C ALA A 61 3.30 9.39 14.92
N LEU A 62 2.03 9.76 14.76
CA LEU A 62 1.51 11.04 15.25
C LEU A 62 1.56 11.14 16.78
N HIS A 63 1.29 10.05 17.48
CA HIS A 63 1.42 10.02 18.95
C HIS A 63 2.87 10.27 19.38
N GLU A 64 3.83 9.58 18.76
CA GLU A 64 5.26 9.74 19.06
C GLU A 64 5.76 11.14 18.68
N LEU A 65 5.26 11.76 17.60
CA LEU A 65 5.54 13.17 17.26
C LEU A 65 5.02 14.14 18.33
N ASN A 66 3.82 13.91 18.85
CA ASN A 66 3.26 14.74 19.92
C ASN A 66 4.06 14.59 21.22
N GLU A 67 4.50 13.39 21.56
CA GLU A 67 5.39 13.18 22.70
C GLU A 67 6.73 13.89 22.51
N LEU A 68 7.31 13.84 21.30
CA LEU A 68 8.54 14.53 20.98
C LEU A 68 8.38 16.05 21.12
N GLN A 69 7.23 16.59 20.72
CA GLN A 69 6.91 18.00 20.91
C GLN A 69 6.79 18.39 22.38
N ALA A 70 6.26 17.53 23.23
CA ALA A 70 6.10 17.77 24.66
C ALA A 70 7.44 17.74 25.42
N ARG A 71 8.46 17.05 24.89
CA ARG A 71 9.79 16.94 25.51
C ARG A 71 10.64 18.17 25.23
N THR A 72 10.39 19.26 25.98
CA THR A 72 11.16 20.52 25.84
C THR A 72 12.59 20.46 26.38
N GLU A 73 12.90 19.48 27.21
CA GLU A 73 14.20 19.24 27.86
C GLU A 73 15.29 18.71 26.90
N LEU A 74 14.87 18.17 25.74
CA LEU A 74 15.82 17.63 24.77
C LEU A 74 16.65 18.72 24.14
N SER A 75 17.96 18.46 23.99
CA SER A 75 18.80 19.31 23.15
C SER A 75 18.35 19.26 21.70
N ASP A 76 18.65 20.27 20.90
CA ASP A 76 18.30 20.33 19.50
C ASP A 76 18.85 19.14 18.71
N ARG A 77 20.04 18.68 19.06
CA ARG A 77 20.65 17.48 18.51
C ARG A 77 19.82 16.22 18.81
N GLN A 78 19.49 16.00 20.08
CA GLN A 78 18.70 14.83 20.49
C GLN A 78 17.31 14.83 19.85
N PHE A 79 16.70 16.02 19.73
CA PHE A 79 15.43 16.18 19.04
C PHE A 79 15.54 15.77 17.56
N ALA A 80 16.58 16.27 16.85
CA ALA A 80 16.80 15.93 15.44
C ALA A 80 17.08 14.43 15.23
N GLU A 81 17.87 13.82 16.09
CA GLU A 81 18.17 12.38 16.05
C GLU A 81 16.90 11.54 16.25
N GLN A 82 16.08 11.88 17.25
CA GLN A 82 14.82 11.15 17.52
C GLN A 82 13.80 11.36 16.40
N LEU A 83 13.65 12.58 15.90
CA LEU A 83 12.76 12.88 14.76
C LEU A 83 13.20 12.14 13.51
N SER A 84 14.50 12.16 13.17
CA SER A 84 15.03 11.43 12.02
C SER A 84 14.82 9.91 12.14
N ALA A 85 15.03 9.35 13.33
CA ALA A 85 14.82 7.94 13.61
C ALA A 85 13.33 7.54 13.45
N LEU A 86 12.41 8.40 13.93
CA LEU A 86 10.98 8.19 13.77
C LEU A 86 10.56 8.19 12.29
N LEU A 87 10.95 9.24 11.55
CA LEU A 87 10.65 9.37 10.12
C LEU A 87 11.22 8.19 9.32
N LYS A 88 12.43 7.76 9.65
CA LYS A 88 13.08 6.61 8.99
C LYS A 88 12.33 5.30 9.25
N ARG A 89 11.88 5.07 10.48
CA ARG A 89 11.07 3.92 10.89
C ARG A 89 9.76 3.85 10.12
N VAL A 90 9.05 4.97 10.04
CA VAL A 90 7.80 5.10 9.28
C VAL A 90 8.04 4.87 7.78
N ALA A 91 9.12 5.47 7.22
CA ALA A 91 9.48 5.30 5.82
C ALA A 91 9.78 3.84 5.45
N ILE A 92 10.50 3.10 6.31
CA ILE A 92 10.83 1.70 6.07
C ILE A 92 9.57 0.84 5.94
N VAL A 93 8.57 1.09 6.78
CA VAL A 93 7.31 0.35 6.74
C VAL A 93 6.47 0.76 5.52
N ARG A 94 6.36 2.06 5.25
CA ARG A 94 5.46 2.59 4.20
C ARG A 94 6.02 2.46 2.79
N TYR A 95 7.32 2.64 2.63
CA TYR A 95 8.03 2.71 1.35
C TYR A 95 9.09 1.61 1.21
N ALA A 96 8.80 0.40 1.69
CA ALA A 96 9.72 -0.74 1.70
C ALA A 96 10.39 -1.00 0.34
N GLN A 97 9.65 -0.80 -0.76
CA GLN A 97 10.13 -0.99 -2.14
C GLN A 97 11.24 0.00 -2.53
N GLN A 98 11.25 1.19 -1.96
CA GLN A 98 12.24 2.24 -2.25
C GLN A 98 13.48 2.13 -1.36
N GLN A 99 13.55 1.13 -0.49
CA GLN A 99 14.67 0.83 0.41
C GLN A 99 15.17 2.05 1.21
N PRO A 100 14.31 2.79 1.90
CA PRO A 100 14.67 4.02 2.60
C PRO A 100 15.71 3.80 3.70
N ALA A 101 15.88 2.55 4.17
CA ALA A 101 16.91 2.18 5.14
C ALA A 101 18.34 2.46 4.63
N LYS A 102 18.56 2.38 3.32
CA LYS A 102 19.87 2.60 2.69
C LYS A 102 20.17 4.08 2.43
N LEU A 103 19.15 4.92 2.50
CA LEU A 103 19.30 6.35 2.24
C LEU A 103 19.91 7.07 3.45
N SER A 104 20.87 7.95 3.19
CA SER A 104 21.52 8.78 4.19
C SER A 104 21.86 10.16 3.63
N GLY A 105 22.10 11.12 4.49
CA GLY A 105 22.48 12.47 4.08
C GLY A 105 21.47 13.11 3.12
N LYS A 106 21.97 13.78 2.10
CA LYS A 106 21.13 14.50 1.12
C LYS A 106 20.13 13.58 0.38
N ALA A 107 20.49 12.32 0.12
CA ALA A 107 19.59 11.36 -0.52
C ALA A 107 18.35 11.08 0.34
N TRP A 108 18.51 11.01 1.66
CA TRP A 108 17.41 10.87 2.60
C TRP A 108 16.48 12.10 2.60
N LEU A 109 17.05 13.30 2.60
CA LEU A 109 16.27 14.53 2.55
C LEU A 109 15.48 14.67 1.24
N THR A 110 16.12 14.38 0.11
CA THR A 110 15.47 14.35 -1.21
C THR A 110 14.31 13.34 -1.24
N PHE A 111 14.50 12.18 -0.63
CA PHE A 111 13.43 11.18 -0.50
C PHE A 111 12.24 11.72 0.31
N LEU A 112 12.48 12.37 1.45
CA LEU A 112 11.41 12.98 2.24
C LEU A 112 10.68 14.06 1.44
N ASP A 113 11.39 14.90 0.70
CA ASP A 113 10.79 15.93 -0.15
C ASP A 113 9.95 15.34 -1.29
N GLN A 114 10.42 14.30 -1.95
CA GLN A 114 9.68 13.61 -3.02
C GLN A 114 8.42 12.90 -2.53
N THR A 115 8.43 12.44 -1.29
CA THR A 115 7.29 11.75 -0.67
C THR A 115 6.36 12.70 0.08
N SER A 116 6.74 13.97 0.23
CA SER A 116 5.94 15.01 0.86
C SER A 116 4.97 15.64 -0.15
N LEU A 117 3.69 15.77 0.22
CA LEU A 117 2.68 16.36 -0.66
C LEU A 117 2.60 17.89 -0.58
N SER A 118 3.02 18.49 0.53
CA SER A 118 2.70 19.91 0.78
C SER A 118 3.85 20.74 1.35
N LEU A 119 4.78 20.14 2.06
CA LEU A 119 5.87 20.86 2.74
C LEU A 119 7.20 20.18 2.44
N SER A 120 8.15 20.93 1.92
CA SER A 120 9.51 20.45 1.66
C SER A 120 10.35 20.52 2.94
N PHE A 121 10.93 19.40 3.33
CA PHE A 121 11.83 19.32 4.47
C PHE A 121 13.08 20.18 4.27
N SER A 122 13.59 20.27 3.04
CA SER A 122 14.73 21.12 2.71
C SER A 122 14.45 22.60 2.98
N GLN A 123 13.23 23.07 2.72
CA GLN A 123 12.85 24.46 3.01
C GLN A 123 12.57 24.72 4.50
N MET A 124 12.19 23.68 5.25
CA MET A 124 11.85 23.78 6.68
C MET A 124 13.03 23.47 7.62
N GLY A 125 14.25 23.58 7.12
CA GLY A 125 15.45 23.34 7.93
C GLY A 125 15.81 21.86 8.07
N GLY A 126 15.39 21.02 7.14
CA GLY A 126 15.71 19.59 7.13
C GLY A 126 17.20 19.29 6.99
N GLU A 127 18.01 20.25 6.52
CA GLU A 127 19.47 20.13 6.54
C GLU A 127 20.00 19.97 7.97
N ALA A 128 19.35 20.61 8.95
CA ALA A 128 19.68 20.44 10.34
C ALA A 128 19.50 18.99 10.84
N LEU A 129 18.62 18.20 10.25
CA LEU A 129 18.49 16.75 10.54
C LEU A 129 19.74 15.97 10.09
N LEU A 130 20.43 16.47 9.07
CA LEU A 130 21.66 15.86 8.56
C LEU A 130 22.88 16.31 9.41
N GLU A 131 22.92 17.59 9.72
CA GLU A 131 24.03 18.19 10.47
C GLU A 131 24.04 17.75 11.93
N ALA A 132 22.89 17.48 12.52
CA ALA A 132 22.77 17.01 13.90
C ALA A 132 23.58 15.74 14.18
N GLN A 133 23.86 14.93 13.16
CA GLN A 133 24.71 13.74 13.28
C GLN A 133 26.21 14.10 13.41
N TYR A 134 26.63 15.25 12.88
CA TYR A 134 28.05 15.61 12.75
C TYR A 134 28.44 16.83 13.56
N GLN A 135 27.51 17.71 13.93
CA GLN A 135 27.78 18.96 14.63
C GLN A 135 27.21 18.96 16.07
N ALA A 136 28.01 19.43 17.03
CA ALA A 136 27.58 19.47 18.42
C ALA A 136 26.58 20.60 18.72
N LYS A 137 26.57 21.67 17.90
CA LYS A 137 25.65 22.80 18.03
C LYS A 137 24.94 23.02 16.71
N VAL A 138 23.70 22.65 16.64
CA VAL A 138 22.80 22.91 15.50
C VAL A 138 21.65 23.75 16.04
N SER A 139 21.34 24.86 15.39
CA SER A 139 20.14 25.66 15.69
C SER A 139 19.00 25.15 14.82
N ILE A 140 17.96 24.62 15.44
CA ILE A 140 16.84 23.98 14.76
C ILE A 140 15.57 24.77 15.02
N GLN A 141 14.82 25.06 13.95
CA GLN A 141 13.44 25.53 14.08
C GLN A 141 12.52 24.33 14.32
N ARG A 142 12.43 23.88 15.58
CA ARG A 142 11.66 22.69 15.98
C ARG A 142 10.21 22.73 15.49
N SER A 143 9.56 23.90 15.57
CA SER A 143 8.16 24.06 15.12
C SER A 143 7.98 23.81 13.62
N ALA A 144 8.90 24.30 12.79
CA ALA A 144 8.87 24.09 11.34
C ALA A 144 9.09 22.62 10.96
N LEU A 145 10.07 21.98 11.57
CA LEU A 145 10.35 20.55 11.35
C LEU A 145 9.21 19.65 11.83
N LEU A 146 8.61 19.96 12.98
CA LEU A 146 7.43 19.24 13.47
C LEU A 146 6.25 19.42 12.55
N ALA A 147 6.02 20.62 12.02
CA ALA A 147 4.95 20.87 11.06
C ALA A 147 5.15 20.06 9.78
N ALA A 148 6.37 20.02 9.23
CA ALA A 148 6.70 19.21 8.07
C ALA A 148 6.53 17.71 8.35
N ALA A 149 7.01 17.22 9.48
CA ALA A 149 6.86 15.82 9.89
C ALA A 149 5.41 15.42 10.09
N ASN A 150 4.60 16.26 10.75
CA ASN A 150 3.16 16.03 10.93
C ASN A 150 2.42 16.00 9.58
N ALA A 151 2.72 16.93 8.68
CA ALA A 151 2.13 16.97 7.34
C ALA A 151 2.48 15.70 6.55
N TRP A 152 3.76 15.28 6.60
CA TRP A 152 4.24 14.09 5.94
C TRP A 152 3.58 12.81 6.49
N VAL A 153 3.52 12.65 7.82
CA VAL A 153 2.89 11.48 8.46
C VAL A 153 1.38 11.43 8.19
N ARG A 154 0.71 12.57 8.07
CA ARG A 154 -0.72 12.62 7.73
C ARG A 154 -0.99 12.25 6.28
N ALA A 155 -0.04 12.46 5.39
CA ALA A 155 -0.15 12.15 3.96
C ALA A 155 0.05 10.65 3.63
N ILE A 156 0.58 9.88 4.57
CA ILE A 156 0.78 8.43 4.47
C ILE A 156 -0.54 7.67 4.70
#